data_b8e607205a3a29fc75c81e48059f5392
#
_entry.id   b8e607205a3a29fc75c81e48059f5392
#
_cell.length_a   1.000
_cell.length_b   1.000
_cell.length_c   1.000
_cell.angle_alpha   90.00
_cell.angle_beta   90.00
_cell.angle_gamma   90.00
#
_symmetry.space_group_name_H-M   'P 1'
#
loop_
_entity.id
_entity.type
_entity.pdbx_description
1 polymer ?
#
loop_
_entity_poly.entity_id
_entity_poly.type
_entity_poly.pdbx_seq_one_letter_code
_entity_poly.pdbx_strand_id
1 'polypeptide(L)'
;MPSLAFDCLTGPVRARTNDEYRRARRTTRRPSDATGVYLYMDALRAVLAGVVAFGHAWALLIQDYAGSRSLTIRALYGIAGFAHAAVILFLVLSGYWISRSVNARERAGWSWNGYMLDRLARLAVVVVPALALGGLLDAVALHVLQSPTHLGLTDSWVLRKNVGQDLALGTLAGNLLFMQGIIVQPFGTNGPLWSIAAEFWFYLWFPALFLVVRRGRANWGLLSLAVVPFAPWLLGYFAIWLCGALLVPMERALTAQSLPLHRVGRVALFITASATAAALFQARMGMTIFRDVTLAVAFAAFILTLLVVRPVFPPVLRYLATFGARSSFSLYAIHFPVTALLAAFAVGRKRLPPSASNVLVCIAAVLASIAVSMFFAMATEAHTPRVRDAIRRRLLVRSVNAPRPQNSAE
;
A
#
# COMPACT_ATOMS: atom_id res chain seq x y z
N MET A 1 64.37 7.77 -10.22
CA MET A 1 63.17 6.96 -10.50
C MET A 1 62.89 6.09 -9.31
N PRO A 2 61.90 6.39 -8.44
CA PRO A 2 61.46 5.50 -7.38
C PRO A 2 60.14 4.81 -7.78
N SER A 3 60.10 3.48 -7.55
CA SER A 3 58.99 2.58 -7.75
C SER A 3 57.88 2.87 -6.77
N LEU A 4 56.64 3.04 -7.28
CA LEU A 4 55.41 3.10 -6.46
C LEU A 4 54.97 1.67 -6.19
N ALA A 5 55.10 1.22 -4.95
CA ALA A 5 54.52 0.01 -4.42
C ALA A 5 53.03 0.24 -4.18
N PHE A 6 52.18 -0.65 -4.78
CA PHE A 6 50.76 -0.75 -4.50
C PHE A 6 50.60 -1.60 -3.24
N ASP A 7 50.29 -0.97 -2.11
CA ASP A 7 49.82 -1.66 -0.90
C ASP A 7 48.33 -1.91 -1.01
N CYS A 8 47.95 -3.17 -1.25
CA CYS A 8 46.59 -3.71 -1.13
C CYS A 8 46.19 -3.78 0.34
N LEU A 9 45.36 -2.87 0.79
CA LEU A 9 44.67 -2.94 2.09
C LEU A 9 43.57 -4.00 2.06
N THR A 10 43.89 -5.24 2.31
CA THR A 10 42.96 -6.30 2.70
C THR A 10 42.76 -6.28 4.21
N GLY A 11 41.88 -5.40 4.69
CA GLY A 11 41.41 -5.47 6.08
C GLY A 11 40.41 -6.61 6.25
N PRO A 12 40.46 -7.43 7.32
CA PRO A 12 39.53 -8.51 7.54
C PRO A 12 38.11 -7.94 7.75
N VAL A 13 37.13 -8.41 6.98
CA VAL A 13 35.70 -8.16 7.21
C VAL A 13 35.34 -8.75 8.57
N ARG A 14 35.34 -7.94 9.61
CA ARG A 14 34.87 -8.34 10.94
C ARG A 14 33.41 -8.77 10.83
N ALA A 15 33.13 -10.04 11.05
CA ALA A 15 31.78 -10.56 11.27
C ALA A 15 31.19 -9.78 12.46
N ARG A 16 30.16 -9.00 12.21
CA ARG A 16 29.44 -8.26 13.26
C ARG A 16 28.90 -9.26 14.29
N THR A 17 29.19 -9.03 15.54
CA THR A 17 28.74 -9.87 16.65
C THR A 17 27.21 -9.80 16.81
N ASN A 18 26.62 -10.84 17.41
CA ASN A 18 25.18 -10.89 17.72
C ASN A 18 24.68 -9.65 18.50
N ASP A 19 25.55 -8.98 19.26
CA ASP A 19 25.21 -7.78 20.02
C ASP A 19 25.13 -6.52 19.16
N GLU A 20 25.95 -6.39 18.11
CA GLU A 20 25.81 -5.31 17.14
C GLU A 20 24.52 -5.50 16.31
N TYR A 21 24.15 -6.76 16.04
CA TYR A 21 22.88 -7.08 15.39
C TYR A 21 21.68 -6.78 16.31
N ARG A 22 21.81 -7.03 17.61
CA ARG A 22 20.80 -6.67 18.62
C ARG A 22 20.68 -5.16 18.83
N ARG A 23 21.78 -4.41 18.79
CA ARG A 23 21.77 -2.94 18.83
C ARG A 23 21.14 -2.32 17.58
N ALA A 24 21.48 -2.81 16.38
CA ALA A 24 20.83 -2.41 15.15
C ALA A 24 19.31 -2.73 15.16
N ARG A 25 18.90 -3.84 15.79
CA ARG A 25 17.50 -4.23 15.99
C ARG A 25 16.76 -3.32 16.99
N ARG A 26 17.44 -2.76 17.99
CA ARG A 26 16.85 -1.76 18.90
C ARG A 26 16.59 -0.43 18.21
N THR A 27 17.39 -0.04 17.24
CA THR A 27 17.19 1.21 16.47
C THR A 27 16.13 1.08 15.38
N THR A 28 15.75 -0.15 14.98
CA THR A 28 14.63 -0.40 14.04
C THR A 28 13.31 -0.72 14.75
N ARG A 29 13.31 -0.85 16.07
CA ARG A 29 12.08 -0.84 16.86
C ARG A 29 11.45 0.53 16.63
N ARG A 30 10.22 0.61 16.11
CA ARG A 30 9.42 1.84 16.20
C ARG A 30 9.56 2.33 17.62
N PRO A 31 10.04 3.55 17.88
CA PRO A 31 10.02 4.07 19.23
C PRO A 31 8.58 3.92 19.73
N SER A 32 8.35 3.29 20.85
CA SER A 32 7.02 3.13 21.47
C SER A 32 6.38 4.48 21.82
N ASP A 33 7.19 5.53 21.79
CA ASP A 33 6.84 6.94 21.95
C ASP A 33 6.99 7.69 20.62
N ALA A 34 6.78 7.01 19.47
CA ALA A 34 6.75 7.67 18.19
C ALA A 34 5.75 8.82 18.26
N THR A 35 6.26 10.02 18.14
CA THR A 35 5.58 11.30 18.12
C THR A 35 4.15 11.17 17.59
N GLY A 36 3.17 11.77 18.26
CA GLY A 36 1.75 11.65 17.94
C GLY A 36 1.38 11.79 16.47
N VAL A 37 2.28 12.37 15.65
CA VAL A 37 2.11 12.52 14.20
C VAL A 37 2.02 11.19 13.44
N TYR A 38 2.75 10.15 13.86
CA TYR A 38 2.64 8.83 13.21
C TYR A 38 1.32 8.12 13.54
N LEU A 39 0.73 8.43 14.70
CA LEU A 39 -0.61 7.98 15.04
C LEU A 39 -1.67 8.62 14.11
N TYR A 40 -1.47 9.88 13.66
CA TYR A 40 -2.34 10.47 12.63
C TYR A 40 -2.24 9.71 11.31
N MET A 41 -1.04 9.36 10.86
CA MET A 41 -0.87 8.56 9.64
C MET A 41 -1.47 7.15 9.77
N ASP A 42 -1.34 6.52 10.94
CA ASP A 42 -1.92 5.21 11.21
C ASP A 42 -3.46 5.30 11.27
N ALA A 43 -4.04 6.34 11.88
CA ALA A 43 -5.47 6.60 11.87
C ALA A 43 -6.00 6.85 10.45
N LEU A 44 -5.30 7.68 9.66
CA LEU A 44 -5.64 7.91 8.26
C LEU A 44 -5.66 6.61 7.46
N ARG A 45 -4.66 5.74 7.62
CA ARG A 45 -4.64 4.43 6.94
C ARG A 45 -5.85 3.55 7.30
N ALA A 46 -6.25 3.54 8.57
CA ALA A 46 -7.43 2.80 9.01
C ALA A 46 -8.72 3.34 8.36
N VAL A 47 -8.90 4.66 8.38
CA VAL A 47 -10.05 5.33 7.77
C VAL A 47 -10.09 5.10 6.26
N LEU A 48 -8.97 5.30 5.57
CA LEU A 48 -8.88 5.13 4.12
C LEU A 48 -9.22 3.69 3.70
N ALA A 49 -8.74 2.66 4.44
CA ALA A 49 -9.09 1.28 4.17
C ALA A 49 -10.59 1.02 4.35
N GLY A 50 -11.20 1.60 5.38
CA GLY A 50 -12.64 1.55 5.59
C GLY A 50 -13.43 2.22 4.47
N VAL A 51 -12.99 3.38 3.98
CA VAL A 51 -13.63 4.09 2.85
C VAL A 51 -13.56 3.27 1.57
N VAL A 52 -12.40 2.64 1.28
CA VAL A 52 -12.25 1.75 0.12
C VAL A 52 -13.20 0.55 0.22
N ALA A 53 -13.21 -0.14 1.37
CA ALA A 53 -14.08 -1.28 1.60
C ALA A 53 -15.56 -0.90 1.48
N PHE A 54 -15.97 0.22 2.07
CA PHE A 54 -17.33 0.73 1.98
C PHE A 54 -17.73 1.09 0.54
N GLY A 55 -16.86 1.81 -0.19
CA GLY A 55 -17.15 2.20 -1.56
C GLY A 55 -17.31 1.01 -2.50
N HIS A 56 -16.49 -0.03 -2.35
CA HIS A 56 -16.61 -1.26 -3.13
C HIS A 56 -17.86 -2.08 -2.72
N ALA A 57 -18.16 -2.18 -1.42
CA ALA A 57 -19.38 -2.81 -0.96
C ALA A 57 -20.64 -2.11 -1.51
N TRP A 58 -20.62 -0.79 -1.48
CA TRP A 58 -21.70 0.03 -2.04
C TRP A 58 -21.89 -0.23 -3.53
N ALA A 59 -20.80 -0.22 -4.30
CA ALA A 59 -20.84 -0.44 -5.74
C ALA A 59 -21.27 -1.86 -6.15
N LEU A 60 -21.02 -2.85 -5.30
CA LEU A 60 -21.46 -4.25 -5.53
C LEU A 60 -22.91 -4.47 -5.14
N LEU A 61 -23.36 -3.84 -4.04
CA LEU A 61 -24.65 -4.15 -3.43
C LEU A 61 -25.76 -3.17 -3.81
N ILE A 62 -25.46 -1.88 -3.91
CA ILE A 62 -26.46 -0.81 -4.05
C ILE A 62 -26.49 -0.28 -5.48
N GLN A 63 -27.69 -0.06 -6.03
CA GLN A 63 -27.90 0.55 -7.34
C GLN A 63 -27.23 1.91 -7.46
N ASP A 64 -26.97 2.36 -8.69
CA ASP A 64 -26.40 3.69 -8.94
C ASP A 64 -27.35 4.79 -8.50
N TYR A 65 -26.80 5.97 -8.25
CA TYR A 65 -27.57 7.10 -7.77
C TYR A 65 -28.56 7.60 -8.84
N ALA A 66 -29.83 7.48 -8.58
CA ALA A 66 -30.93 7.95 -9.44
C ALA A 66 -31.69 9.14 -8.83
N GLY A 67 -31.13 9.78 -7.79
CA GLY A 67 -31.80 10.82 -7.02
C GLY A 67 -32.37 10.26 -5.70
N SER A 68 -32.31 11.05 -4.63
CA SER A 68 -32.94 10.73 -3.34
C SER A 68 -33.26 11.99 -2.58
N ARG A 69 -34.43 12.01 -1.90
CA ARG A 69 -34.81 13.07 -0.95
C ARG A 69 -34.12 12.91 0.40
N SER A 70 -33.70 11.69 0.76
CA SER A 70 -33.01 11.39 2.02
C SER A 70 -31.59 11.96 2.01
N LEU A 71 -31.29 12.85 2.95
CA LEU A 71 -29.95 13.41 3.15
C LEU A 71 -28.95 12.32 3.52
N THR A 72 -29.36 11.36 4.34
CA THR A 72 -28.50 10.21 4.73
C THR A 72 -28.08 9.39 3.50
N ILE A 73 -29.03 9.02 2.62
CA ILE A 73 -28.71 8.27 1.40
C ILE A 73 -27.76 9.06 0.52
N ARG A 74 -28.00 10.37 0.34
CA ARG A 74 -27.08 11.25 -0.43
C ARG A 74 -25.67 11.29 0.15
N ALA A 75 -25.57 11.38 1.48
CA ALA A 75 -24.27 11.38 2.18
C ALA A 75 -23.53 10.05 1.99
N LEU A 76 -24.22 8.90 2.06
CA LEU A 76 -23.62 7.56 1.85
C LEU A 76 -23.11 7.39 0.42
N TYR A 77 -23.85 7.82 -0.61
CA TYR A 77 -23.32 7.87 -1.97
C TYR A 77 -22.10 8.81 -2.10
N GLY A 78 -22.12 9.91 -1.39
CA GLY A 78 -20.97 10.84 -1.28
C GLY A 78 -19.73 10.10 -0.78
N ILE A 79 -19.86 9.43 0.38
CA ILE A 79 -18.75 8.68 1.02
C ILE A 79 -18.26 7.54 0.14
N ALA A 80 -19.17 6.74 -0.44
CA ALA A 80 -18.83 5.61 -1.31
C ALA A 80 -17.99 6.05 -2.53
N GLY A 81 -18.26 7.25 -3.06
CA GLY A 81 -17.52 7.78 -4.20
C GLY A 81 -16.09 8.21 -3.90
N PHE A 82 -15.61 8.17 -2.65
CA PHE A 82 -14.22 8.50 -2.31
C PHE A 82 -13.28 7.29 -2.35
N ALA A 83 -13.73 6.09 -2.72
CA ALA A 83 -12.90 4.90 -2.71
C ALA A 83 -11.61 5.06 -3.55
N HIS A 84 -11.73 5.60 -4.79
CA HIS A 84 -10.57 5.88 -5.63
C HIS A 84 -9.63 6.92 -5.00
N ALA A 85 -10.19 8.04 -4.53
CA ALA A 85 -9.41 9.08 -3.86
C ALA A 85 -8.65 8.54 -2.63
N ALA A 86 -9.26 7.64 -1.87
CA ALA A 86 -8.58 6.98 -0.74
C ALA A 86 -7.34 6.18 -1.17
N VAL A 87 -7.37 5.53 -2.34
CA VAL A 87 -6.19 4.85 -2.90
C VAL A 87 -5.08 5.84 -3.26
N ILE A 88 -5.42 7.01 -3.83
CA ILE A 88 -4.46 8.09 -4.10
C ILE A 88 -3.77 8.55 -2.81
N LEU A 89 -4.52 8.74 -1.72
CA LEU A 89 -3.97 9.11 -0.43
C LEU A 89 -3.07 8.01 0.16
N PHE A 90 -3.41 6.72 -0.04
CA PHE A 90 -2.54 5.61 0.34
C PHE A 90 -1.20 5.63 -0.39
N LEU A 91 -1.19 5.94 -1.70
CA LEU A 91 0.05 6.04 -2.47
C LEU A 91 0.97 7.13 -1.93
N VAL A 92 0.44 8.29 -1.55
CA VAL A 92 1.22 9.37 -0.91
C VAL A 92 1.82 8.90 0.43
N LEU A 93 1.02 8.26 1.29
CA LEU A 93 1.51 7.73 2.57
C LEU A 93 2.60 6.65 2.37
N SER A 94 2.42 5.77 1.38
CA SER A 94 3.42 4.76 1.03
C SER A 94 4.73 5.41 0.59
N GLY A 95 4.66 6.42 -0.28
CA GLY A 95 5.82 7.18 -0.75
C GLY A 95 6.68 7.72 0.40
N TYR A 96 6.05 8.33 1.40
CA TYR A 96 6.75 8.83 2.58
C TYR A 96 7.49 7.71 3.34
N TRP A 97 6.79 6.61 3.65
CA TRP A 97 7.39 5.53 4.45
C TRP A 97 8.53 4.82 3.72
N ILE A 98 8.40 4.63 2.42
CA ILE A 98 9.44 3.99 1.61
C ILE A 98 10.64 4.92 1.46
N SER A 99 10.43 6.19 1.13
CA SER A 99 11.50 7.18 1.05
C SER A 99 12.30 7.27 2.36
N ARG A 100 11.61 7.29 3.51
CA ARG A 100 12.23 7.24 4.83
C ARG A 100 13.09 5.99 5.03
N SER A 101 12.57 4.82 4.62
CA SER A 101 13.27 3.54 4.70
C SER A 101 14.51 3.50 3.80
N VAL A 102 14.40 3.96 2.55
CA VAL A 102 15.50 4.03 1.57
C VAL A 102 16.61 4.95 2.07
N ASN A 103 16.24 6.16 2.53
CA ASN A 103 17.20 7.11 3.10
C ASN A 103 17.95 6.55 4.33
N ALA A 104 17.25 5.80 5.21
CA ALA A 104 17.88 5.19 6.39
C ALA A 104 18.88 4.09 5.98
N ARG A 105 18.52 3.28 4.99
CA ARG A 105 19.37 2.19 4.48
C ARG A 105 20.56 2.69 3.68
N GLU A 106 20.38 3.76 2.91
CA GLU A 106 21.48 4.35 2.16
C GLU A 106 22.60 4.83 3.09
N ARG A 107 22.23 5.45 4.22
CA ARG A 107 23.20 5.89 5.25
C ARG A 107 23.87 4.73 6.00
N ALA A 108 23.16 3.61 6.17
CA ALA A 108 23.67 2.42 6.86
C ALA A 108 24.44 1.45 5.95
N GLY A 109 24.61 1.78 4.67
CA GLY A 109 25.15 0.90 3.65
C GLY A 109 24.04 0.18 2.88
N TRP A 110 23.85 0.59 1.61
CA TRP A 110 22.80 0.06 0.76
C TRP A 110 23.04 -1.39 0.36
N SER A 111 22.01 -2.22 0.51
CA SER A 111 21.95 -3.57 -0.01
C SER A 111 20.59 -3.82 -0.68
N TRP A 112 20.60 -4.09 -1.99
CA TRP A 112 19.41 -4.42 -2.74
C TRP A 112 18.73 -5.69 -2.20
N ASN A 113 19.51 -6.75 -1.94
CA ASN A 113 18.98 -8.01 -1.42
C ASN A 113 18.27 -7.82 -0.07
N GLY A 114 18.90 -7.08 0.84
CA GLY A 114 18.30 -6.78 2.16
C GLY A 114 17.06 -5.90 2.06
N TYR A 115 17.04 -4.93 1.13
CA TYR A 115 15.89 -4.07 0.90
C TYR A 115 14.73 -4.84 0.27
N MET A 116 14.99 -5.56 -0.85
CA MET A 116 13.95 -6.31 -1.57
C MET A 116 13.37 -7.43 -0.72
N LEU A 117 14.20 -8.14 0.06
CA LEU A 117 13.70 -9.15 0.99
C LEU A 117 12.65 -8.57 1.96
N ASP A 118 12.91 -7.39 2.52
CA ASP A 118 11.97 -6.78 3.46
C ASP A 118 10.66 -6.33 2.77
N ARG A 119 10.75 -5.86 1.51
CA ARG A 119 9.56 -5.46 0.74
C ARG A 119 8.77 -6.67 0.29
N LEU A 120 9.42 -7.66 -0.33
CA LEU A 120 8.78 -8.89 -0.80
C LEU A 120 8.16 -9.68 0.35
N ALA A 121 8.87 -9.84 1.48
CA ALA A 121 8.29 -10.52 2.64
C ALA A 121 7.02 -9.81 3.16
N ARG A 122 6.99 -8.46 3.14
CA ARG A 122 5.81 -7.70 3.52
C ARG A 122 4.63 -7.91 2.57
N LEU A 123 4.88 -7.91 1.25
CA LEU A 123 3.83 -8.09 0.26
C LEU A 123 3.37 -9.54 0.17
N ALA A 124 4.29 -10.49 0.03
CA ALA A 124 3.97 -11.89 -0.23
C ALA A 124 3.19 -12.55 0.91
N VAL A 125 3.52 -12.24 2.17
CA VAL A 125 2.84 -12.78 3.35
C VAL A 125 1.34 -12.44 3.37
N VAL A 126 0.93 -11.36 2.71
CA VAL A 126 -0.48 -10.96 2.61
C VAL A 126 -1.06 -11.30 1.25
N VAL A 127 -0.36 -10.97 0.15
CA VAL A 127 -0.89 -11.10 -1.22
C VAL A 127 -1.08 -12.57 -1.62
N VAL A 128 -0.14 -13.46 -1.29
CA VAL A 128 -0.26 -14.89 -1.64
C VAL A 128 -1.49 -15.54 -0.99
N PRO A 129 -1.70 -15.43 0.34
CA PRO A 129 -2.93 -15.92 0.95
C PRO A 129 -4.20 -15.18 0.49
N ALA A 130 -4.10 -13.87 0.15
CA ALA A 130 -5.25 -13.12 -0.35
C ALA A 130 -5.70 -13.61 -1.73
N LEU A 131 -4.77 -13.93 -2.63
CA LEU A 131 -5.08 -14.53 -3.92
C LEU A 131 -5.69 -15.93 -3.74
N ALA A 132 -5.13 -16.75 -2.84
CA ALA A 132 -5.68 -18.08 -2.56
C ALA A 132 -7.09 -18.01 -1.97
N LEU A 133 -7.30 -17.14 -0.97
CA LEU A 133 -8.62 -16.92 -0.37
C LEU A 133 -9.61 -16.37 -1.40
N GLY A 134 -9.23 -15.34 -2.17
CA GLY A 134 -10.07 -14.75 -3.21
C GLY A 134 -10.49 -15.79 -4.24
N GLY A 135 -9.55 -16.57 -4.78
CA GLY A 135 -9.87 -17.65 -5.74
C GLY A 135 -10.79 -18.71 -5.17
N LEU A 136 -10.64 -19.08 -3.88
CA LEU A 136 -11.55 -20.00 -3.20
C LEU A 136 -12.96 -19.43 -3.07
N LEU A 137 -13.10 -18.18 -2.63
CA LEU A 137 -14.39 -17.49 -2.49
C LEU A 137 -15.09 -17.35 -3.84
N ASP A 138 -14.34 -17.00 -4.89
CA ASP A 138 -14.83 -16.89 -6.26
C ASP A 138 -15.29 -18.26 -6.80
N ALA A 139 -14.53 -19.32 -6.54
CA ALA A 139 -14.93 -20.69 -6.94
C ALA A 139 -16.23 -21.13 -6.25
N VAL A 140 -16.39 -20.84 -4.96
CA VAL A 140 -17.66 -21.08 -4.24
C VAL A 140 -18.80 -20.28 -4.84
N ALA A 141 -18.59 -18.99 -5.11
CA ALA A 141 -19.60 -18.12 -5.68
C ALA A 141 -20.03 -18.56 -7.10
N LEU A 142 -19.09 -19.03 -7.91
CA LEU A 142 -19.36 -19.48 -9.28
C LEU A 142 -19.99 -20.86 -9.33
N HIS A 143 -19.43 -21.86 -8.63
CA HIS A 143 -19.79 -23.26 -8.82
C HIS A 143 -20.85 -23.74 -7.84
N VAL A 144 -20.90 -23.18 -6.63
CA VAL A 144 -21.90 -23.58 -5.61
C VAL A 144 -23.10 -22.63 -5.64
N LEU A 145 -22.86 -21.30 -5.61
CA LEU A 145 -23.93 -20.31 -5.53
C LEU A 145 -24.44 -19.86 -6.91
N GLN A 146 -23.70 -20.12 -7.98
CA GLN A 146 -24.00 -19.67 -9.34
C GLN A 146 -24.37 -18.18 -9.39
N SER A 147 -23.61 -17.40 -8.67
CA SER A 147 -23.87 -15.99 -8.40
C SER A 147 -23.96 -15.15 -9.68
N PRO A 148 -25.07 -14.45 -9.92
CA PRO A 148 -25.17 -13.52 -11.05
C PRO A 148 -24.09 -12.45 -11.05
N THR A 149 -23.65 -12.00 -9.87
CA THR A 149 -22.57 -11.03 -9.70
C THR A 149 -21.26 -11.56 -10.26
N HIS A 150 -20.87 -12.80 -9.93
CA HIS A 150 -19.62 -13.43 -10.40
C HIS A 150 -19.70 -13.87 -11.86
N LEU A 151 -20.91 -14.15 -12.34
CA LEU A 151 -21.14 -14.47 -13.77
C LEU A 151 -21.16 -13.20 -14.67
N GLY A 152 -21.06 -12.00 -14.10
CA GLY A 152 -21.14 -10.74 -14.84
C GLY A 152 -22.53 -10.42 -15.37
N LEU A 153 -23.59 -10.99 -14.74
CA LEU A 153 -24.98 -10.86 -15.16
C LEU A 153 -25.75 -9.78 -14.37
N THR A 154 -25.05 -9.03 -13.50
CA THR A 154 -25.65 -7.91 -12.76
C THR A 154 -25.45 -6.59 -13.49
N ASP A 155 -26.20 -5.56 -13.07
CA ASP A 155 -26.04 -4.17 -13.49
C ASP A 155 -24.82 -3.47 -12.83
N SER A 156 -23.97 -4.21 -12.13
CA SER A 156 -22.78 -3.65 -11.48
C SER A 156 -21.72 -3.26 -12.51
N TRP A 157 -21.21 -2.03 -12.42
CA TRP A 157 -20.10 -1.57 -13.25
C TRP A 157 -18.71 -2.09 -12.78
N VAL A 158 -18.64 -2.68 -11.61
CA VAL A 158 -17.37 -3.16 -10.98
C VAL A 158 -17.02 -4.58 -11.43
N LEU A 159 -18.03 -5.44 -11.62
CA LEU A 159 -17.89 -6.83 -12.11
C LEU A 159 -18.76 -7.01 -13.37
N ARG A 160 -18.18 -6.67 -14.54
CA ARG A 160 -18.89 -6.71 -15.83
C ARG A 160 -18.66 -8.00 -16.62
N LYS A 161 -17.75 -8.86 -16.17
CA LYS A 161 -17.33 -10.08 -16.85
C LYS A 161 -17.52 -11.28 -15.94
N ASN A 162 -17.61 -12.45 -16.55
CA ASN A 162 -17.56 -13.70 -15.80
C ASN A 162 -16.17 -13.82 -15.15
N VAL A 163 -16.15 -13.81 -13.82
CA VAL A 163 -14.95 -13.90 -12.99
C VAL A 163 -14.16 -15.20 -13.24
N GLY A 164 -14.86 -16.28 -13.65
CA GLY A 164 -14.23 -17.57 -13.97
C GLY A 164 -13.17 -17.47 -15.09
N GLN A 165 -13.29 -16.50 -16.01
CA GLN A 165 -12.31 -16.29 -17.07
C GLN A 165 -10.94 -15.86 -16.54
N ASP A 166 -10.90 -15.25 -15.35
CA ASP A 166 -9.68 -14.72 -14.74
C ASP A 166 -9.11 -15.62 -13.63
N LEU A 167 -9.64 -16.85 -13.47
CA LEU A 167 -9.16 -17.84 -12.49
C LEU A 167 -8.13 -18.83 -13.06
N ALA A 168 -7.60 -18.59 -14.26
CA ALA A 168 -6.59 -19.44 -14.87
C ALA A 168 -5.25 -19.39 -14.10
N LEU A 169 -4.49 -20.50 -14.12
CA LEU A 169 -3.17 -20.59 -13.47
C LEU A 169 -2.17 -19.56 -14.02
N GLY A 170 -2.24 -19.23 -15.32
CA GLY A 170 -1.41 -18.18 -15.90
C GLY A 170 -1.73 -16.79 -15.32
N THR A 171 -3.02 -16.48 -15.10
CA THR A 171 -3.46 -15.26 -14.43
C THR A 171 -2.98 -15.22 -12.99
N LEU A 172 -3.10 -16.33 -12.24
CA LEU A 172 -2.55 -16.44 -10.89
C LEU A 172 -1.05 -16.19 -10.83
N ALA A 173 -0.28 -16.86 -11.73
CA ALA A 173 1.16 -16.67 -11.80
C ALA A 173 1.54 -15.21 -12.10
N GLY A 174 0.85 -14.56 -13.04
CA GLY A 174 1.04 -13.13 -13.33
C GLY A 174 0.73 -12.23 -12.13
N ASN A 175 -0.33 -12.51 -11.37
CA ASN A 175 -0.66 -11.76 -10.14
C ASN A 175 0.38 -11.97 -9.02
N LEU A 176 0.92 -13.18 -8.88
CA LEU A 176 2.02 -13.47 -7.94
C LEU A 176 3.31 -12.71 -8.31
N LEU A 177 3.50 -12.37 -9.58
CA LEU A 177 4.61 -11.56 -10.09
C LEU A 177 4.28 -10.07 -10.19
N PHE A 178 3.15 -9.62 -9.65
CA PHE A 178 2.69 -8.21 -9.67
C PHE A 178 2.52 -7.65 -11.09
N MET A 179 2.07 -8.50 -12.04
CA MET A 179 1.83 -8.14 -13.44
C MET A 179 0.35 -7.83 -13.75
N GLN A 180 -0.53 -7.86 -12.75
CA GLN A 180 -1.96 -7.53 -12.95
C GLN A 180 -2.13 -6.05 -13.32
N GLY A 181 -2.98 -5.83 -14.34
CA GLY A 181 -3.17 -4.51 -14.94
C GLY A 181 -2.03 -4.06 -15.87
N ILE A 182 -1.01 -4.92 -16.08
CA ILE A 182 0.13 -4.70 -16.99
C ILE A 182 -0.01 -5.64 -18.19
N ILE A 183 0.13 -6.94 -17.96
CA ILE A 183 0.04 -7.98 -19.00
C ILE A 183 -0.98 -9.07 -18.70
N VAL A 184 -1.50 -9.14 -17.47
CA VAL A 184 -2.57 -10.06 -17.07
C VAL A 184 -3.69 -9.31 -16.38
N GLN A 185 -4.90 -9.89 -16.38
CA GLN A 185 -6.02 -9.39 -15.59
C GLN A 185 -5.81 -9.65 -14.10
N PRO A 186 -6.49 -8.93 -13.20
CA PRO A 186 -6.57 -9.32 -11.80
C PRO A 186 -7.12 -10.74 -11.67
N PHE A 187 -6.58 -11.53 -10.75
CA PHE A 187 -7.01 -12.90 -10.50
C PHE A 187 -8.36 -12.92 -9.79
N GLY A 188 -9.39 -13.39 -10.48
CA GLY A 188 -10.75 -13.43 -9.97
C GLY A 188 -11.27 -12.02 -9.59
N THR A 189 -11.88 -11.92 -8.42
CA THR A 189 -12.37 -10.65 -7.87
C THR A 189 -11.29 -9.80 -7.18
N ASN A 190 -10.01 -10.16 -7.26
CA ASN A 190 -8.91 -9.40 -6.64
C ASN A 190 -8.55 -8.10 -7.38
N GLY A 191 -9.50 -7.47 -8.06
CA GLY A 191 -9.31 -6.22 -8.80
C GLY A 191 -8.55 -5.13 -8.05
N PRO A 192 -8.89 -4.81 -6.77
CA PRO A 192 -8.21 -3.76 -6.01
C PRO A 192 -6.69 -3.95 -5.84
N LEU A 193 -6.15 -5.16 -6.05
CA LEU A 193 -4.71 -5.42 -5.94
C LEU A 193 -3.86 -4.75 -7.04
N TRP A 194 -4.47 -4.09 -8.03
CA TRP A 194 -3.75 -3.31 -9.05
C TRP A 194 -2.80 -2.27 -8.42
N SER A 195 -3.23 -1.62 -7.33
CA SER A 195 -2.42 -0.59 -6.67
C SER A 195 -1.24 -1.19 -5.88
N ILE A 196 -1.38 -2.43 -5.37
CA ILE A 196 -0.27 -3.16 -4.74
C ILE A 196 0.74 -3.59 -5.80
N ALA A 197 0.29 -3.97 -7.01
CA ALA A 197 1.20 -4.20 -8.14
C ALA A 197 1.97 -2.92 -8.49
N ALA A 198 1.30 -1.78 -8.61
CA ALA A 198 1.95 -0.49 -8.83
C ALA A 198 2.98 -0.19 -7.71
N GLU A 199 2.61 -0.40 -6.45
CA GLU A 199 3.49 -0.21 -5.31
C GLU A 199 4.75 -1.08 -5.36
N PHE A 200 4.64 -2.35 -5.80
CA PHE A 200 5.80 -3.22 -6.02
C PHE A 200 6.78 -2.63 -7.02
N TRP A 201 6.30 -2.10 -8.16
CA TRP A 201 7.13 -1.44 -9.16
C TRP A 201 7.78 -0.16 -8.63
N PHE A 202 7.06 0.63 -7.80
CA PHE A 202 7.61 1.82 -7.15
C PHE A 202 8.69 1.47 -6.12
N TYR A 203 8.62 0.30 -5.51
CA TYR A 203 9.69 -0.21 -4.63
C TYR A 203 10.99 -0.50 -5.40
N LEU A 204 10.93 -0.76 -6.69
CA LEU A 204 12.11 -0.90 -7.56
C LEU A 204 12.56 0.46 -8.12
N TRP A 205 11.62 1.23 -8.67
CA TRP A 205 11.94 2.47 -9.38
C TRP A 205 12.52 3.55 -8.47
N PHE A 206 11.89 3.79 -7.33
CA PHE A 206 12.33 4.87 -6.45
C PHE A 206 13.76 4.69 -5.94
N PRO A 207 14.16 3.56 -5.32
CA PRO A 207 15.56 3.39 -4.89
C PRO A 207 16.52 3.33 -6.07
N ALA A 208 16.13 2.82 -7.24
CA ALA A 208 16.96 2.81 -8.42
C ALA A 208 17.32 4.23 -8.86
N LEU A 209 16.32 5.11 -9.03
CA LEU A 209 16.49 6.51 -9.39
C LEU A 209 17.18 7.31 -8.28
N PHE A 210 16.80 7.08 -7.03
CA PHE A 210 17.43 7.73 -5.86
C PHE A 210 18.93 7.45 -5.79
N LEU A 211 19.36 6.22 -6.03
CA LEU A 211 20.78 5.84 -6.01
C LEU A 211 21.55 6.42 -7.19
N VAL A 212 20.93 6.55 -8.37
CA VAL A 212 21.55 7.27 -9.50
C VAL A 212 21.84 8.72 -9.11
N VAL A 213 20.86 9.42 -8.57
CA VAL A 213 21.01 10.82 -8.15
C VAL A 213 22.05 10.97 -7.03
N ARG A 214 22.09 10.03 -6.07
CA ARG A 214 22.98 10.13 -4.90
C ARG A 214 24.41 9.67 -5.16
N ARG A 215 24.60 8.69 -6.05
CA ARG A 215 25.90 8.03 -6.28
C ARG A 215 26.46 8.22 -7.68
N GLY A 216 25.70 8.84 -8.59
CA GLY A 216 26.11 9.06 -9.97
C GLY A 216 26.32 7.78 -10.80
N ARG A 217 25.80 6.63 -10.34
CA ARG A 217 26.03 5.33 -11.00
C ARG A 217 24.72 4.62 -11.29
N ALA A 218 24.60 4.10 -12.52
CA ALA A 218 23.50 3.22 -12.88
C ALA A 218 23.52 1.94 -12.03
N ASN A 219 22.35 1.34 -11.86
CA ASN A 219 22.19 0.10 -11.11
C ASN A 219 21.12 -0.77 -11.78
N TRP A 220 21.13 -2.07 -11.47
CA TRP A 220 20.26 -3.06 -12.09
C TRP A 220 18.75 -2.79 -11.87
N GLY A 221 18.39 -2.07 -10.80
CA GLY A 221 17.00 -1.69 -10.53
C GLY A 221 16.37 -0.86 -11.65
N LEU A 222 17.19 -0.15 -12.47
CA LEU A 222 16.70 0.58 -13.64
C LEU A 222 16.10 -0.33 -14.72
N LEU A 223 16.49 -1.61 -14.77
CA LEU A 223 15.90 -2.59 -15.69
C LEU A 223 14.39 -2.75 -15.47
N SER A 224 13.92 -2.51 -14.26
CA SER A 224 12.50 -2.56 -13.95
C SER A 224 11.65 -1.50 -14.69
N LEU A 225 12.28 -0.44 -15.21
CA LEU A 225 11.61 0.55 -16.05
C LEU A 225 11.18 0.00 -17.42
N ALA A 226 11.70 -1.19 -17.82
CA ALA A 226 11.26 -1.88 -19.04
C ALA A 226 9.77 -2.26 -19.03
N VAL A 227 9.09 -2.19 -17.87
CA VAL A 227 7.63 -2.39 -17.78
C VAL A 227 6.82 -1.19 -18.28
N VAL A 228 7.41 0.00 -18.33
CA VAL A 228 6.71 1.26 -18.69
C VAL A 228 6.01 1.21 -20.04
N PRO A 229 6.61 0.69 -21.13
CA PRO A 229 5.93 0.60 -22.43
C PRO A 229 4.63 -0.22 -22.39
N PHE A 230 4.53 -1.20 -21.49
CA PHE A 230 3.34 -2.05 -21.33
C PHE A 230 2.29 -1.45 -20.38
N ALA A 231 2.70 -0.53 -19.52
CA ALA A 231 1.82 0.10 -18.54
C ALA A 231 2.21 1.58 -18.30
N PRO A 232 2.04 2.48 -19.29
CA PRO A 232 2.43 3.89 -19.15
C PRO A 232 1.66 4.61 -18.04
N TRP A 233 0.48 4.13 -17.67
CA TRP A 233 -0.31 4.64 -16.55
C TRP A 233 0.43 4.60 -15.21
N LEU A 234 1.37 3.67 -15.03
CA LEU A 234 2.20 3.59 -13.83
C LEU A 234 3.01 4.88 -13.58
N LEU A 235 3.42 5.60 -14.62
CA LEU A 235 4.17 6.86 -14.48
C LEU A 235 3.34 7.94 -13.78
N GLY A 236 2.05 8.05 -14.10
CA GLY A 236 1.14 8.99 -13.45
C GLY A 236 0.98 8.68 -11.96
N TYR A 237 0.76 7.41 -11.61
CA TYR A 237 0.66 7.00 -10.21
C TYR A 237 2.01 7.04 -9.48
N PHE A 238 3.14 6.86 -10.18
CA PHE A 238 4.47 7.07 -9.62
C PHE A 238 4.69 8.54 -9.26
N ALA A 239 4.27 9.49 -10.10
CA ALA A 239 4.34 10.91 -9.79
C ALA A 239 3.51 11.27 -8.53
N ILE A 240 2.29 10.70 -8.39
CA ILE A 240 1.46 10.80 -7.17
C ILE A 240 2.21 10.26 -5.95
N TRP A 241 2.80 9.08 -6.08
CA TRP A 241 3.56 8.43 -5.01
C TRP A 241 4.81 9.24 -4.62
N LEU A 242 5.48 9.87 -5.60
CA LEU A 242 6.63 10.75 -5.37
C LEU A 242 6.28 11.99 -4.53
N CYS A 243 5.03 12.50 -4.59
CA CYS A 243 4.60 13.57 -3.68
C CYS A 243 4.82 13.18 -2.22
N GLY A 244 4.55 11.92 -1.87
CA GLY A 244 4.84 11.38 -0.54
C GLY A 244 6.34 11.19 -0.28
N ALA A 245 7.09 10.69 -1.26
CA ALA A 245 8.52 10.44 -1.12
C ALA A 245 9.33 11.73 -0.88
N LEU A 246 8.92 12.84 -1.49
CA LEU A 246 9.53 14.15 -1.34
C LEU A 246 9.30 14.78 0.05
N LEU A 247 8.34 14.31 0.82
CA LEU A 247 8.11 14.81 2.18
C LEU A 247 9.32 14.59 3.10
N VAL A 248 10.11 13.53 2.88
CA VAL A 248 11.26 13.21 3.74
C VAL A 248 12.37 14.28 3.67
N PRO A 249 12.86 14.70 2.50
CA PRO A 249 13.81 15.81 2.42
C PRO A 249 13.20 17.14 2.85
N MET A 250 11.93 17.41 2.53
CA MET A 250 11.23 18.64 2.93
C MET A 250 11.04 18.74 4.45
N GLU A 251 10.61 17.66 5.12
CA GLU A 251 10.52 17.59 6.58
C GLU A 251 11.85 17.96 7.23
N ARG A 252 12.96 17.40 6.72
CA ARG A 252 14.31 17.67 7.24
C ARG A 252 14.73 19.13 7.05
N ALA A 253 14.50 19.68 5.86
CA ALA A 253 14.85 21.06 5.55
C ALA A 253 14.08 22.05 6.44
N LEU A 254 12.77 21.85 6.62
CA LEU A 254 11.93 22.73 7.45
C LEU A 254 12.22 22.59 8.95
N THR A 255 12.49 21.38 9.43
CA THR A 255 12.80 21.18 10.86
C THR A 255 14.19 21.70 11.23
N ALA A 256 15.13 21.78 10.28
CA ALA A 256 16.45 22.36 10.50
C ALA A 256 16.42 23.89 10.65
N GLN A 257 15.39 24.58 10.14
CA GLN A 257 15.30 26.04 10.14
C GLN A 257 14.78 26.63 11.45
N SER A 258 14.43 25.83 12.47
CA SER A 258 13.92 26.26 13.79
C SER A 258 12.80 27.32 13.70
N LEU A 259 11.92 27.22 12.71
CA LEU A 259 10.84 28.18 12.48
C LEU A 259 9.89 28.22 13.69
N PRO A 260 9.40 29.41 14.13
CA PRO A 260 8.48 29.55 15.25
C PRO A 260 7.05 29.11 14.85
N LEU A 261 6.91 27.81 14.58
CA LEU A 261 5.71 27.20 13.98
C LEU A 261 4.50 27.14 14.94
N HIS A 262 4.69 27.42 16.24
CA HIS A 262 3.60 27.35 17.22
C HIS A 262 2.50 28.40 17.01
N ARG A 263 2.82 29.55 16.41
CA ARG A 263 1.82 30.60 16.10
C ARG A 263 1.12 30.38 14.75
N VAL A 264 1.86 29.97 13.74
CA VAL A 264 1.37 29.81 12.36
C VAL A 264 0.87 28.38 12.08
N GLY A 265 1.30 27.40 12.88
CA GLY A 265 1.06 25.96 12.61
C GLY A 265 -0.43 25.57 12.59
N ARG A 266 -1.26 26.14 13.45
CA ARG A 266 -2.72 25.85 13.43
C ARG A 266 -3.39 26.40 12.17
N VAL A 267 -2.99 27.59 11.75
CA VAL A 267 -3.50 28.20 10.51
C VAL A 267 -3.06 27.40 9.30
N ALA A 268 -1.79 26.99 9.25
CA ALA A 268 -1.27 26.15 8.18
C ALA A 268 -1.97 24.78 8.14
N LEU A 269 -2.24 24.14 9.28
CA LEU A 269 -3.02 22.92 9.35
C LEU A 269 -4.44 23.11 8.81
N PHE A 270 -5.11 24.20 9.19
CA PHE A 270 -6.44 24.50 8.68
C PHE A 270 -6.44 24.74 7.18
N ILE A 271 -5.50 25.52 6.65
CA ILE A 271 -5.40 25.80 5.21
C ILE A 271 -5.14 24.52 4.43
N THR A 272 -4.15 23.72 4.84
CA THR A 272 -3.78 22.49 4.11
C THR A 272 -4.84 21.40 4.24
N ALA A 273 -5.55 21.30 5.37
CA ALA A 273 -6.71 20.43 5.53
C ALA A 273 -7.87 20.84 4.62
N SER A 274 -8.18 22.15 4.57
CA SER A 274 -9.22 22.71 3.70
C SER A 274 -8.89 22.52 2.22
N ALA A 275 -7.64 22.72 1.82
CA ALA A 275 -7.17 22.45 0.46
C ALA A 275 -7.32 20.97 0.12
N THR A 276 -6.98 20.06 1.05
CA THR A 276 -7.17 18.61 0.85
C THR A 276 -8.65 18.26 0.72
N ALA A 277 -9.54 18.86 1.54
CA ALA A 277 -10.97 18.63 1.45
C ALA A 277 -11.54 19.13 0.11
N ALA A 278 -11.11 20.29 -0.38
CA ALA A 278 -11.50 20.82 -1.68
C ALA A 278 -11.01 19.91 -2.82
N ALA A 279 -9.77 19.43 -2.75
CA ALA A 279 -9.22 18.51 -3.74
C ALA A 279 -9.93 17.14 -3.72
N LEU A 280 -10.31 16.63 -2.54
CA LEU A 280 -11.16 15.43 -2.41
C LEU A 280 -12.51 15.63 -3.12
N PHE A 281 -13.15 16.78 -2.91
CA PHE A 281 -14.41 17.09 -3.57
C PHE A 281 -14.24 17.15 -5.11
N GLN A 282 -13.16 17.74 -5.61
CA GLN A 282 -12.84 17.74 -7.05
C GLN A 282 -12.60 16.33 -7.59
N ALA A 283 -11.85 15.48 -6.84
CA ALA A 283 -11.59 14.10 -7.23
C ALA A 283 -12.89 13.27 -7.32
N ARG A 284 -13.92 13.62 -6.53
CA ARG A 284 -15.25 13.00 -6.59
C ARG A 284 -16.00 13.29 -7.90
N MET A 285 -15.68 14.39 -8.59
CA MET A 285 -16.37 14.81 -9.82
C MET A 285 -15.89 14.03 -11.06
N GLY A 286 -14.90 13.17 -10.95
CA GLY A 286 -14.42 12.30 -12.04
C GLY A 286 -12.96 11.89 -11.86
N MET A 287 -12.63 10.70 -12.36
CA MET A 287 -11.29 10.13 -12.29
C MET A 287 -10.43 10.68 -13.44
N THR A 288 -9.57 11.64 -13.14
CA THR A 288 -8.57 12.14 -14.09
C THR A 288 -7.23 12.27 -13.39
N ILE A 289 -6.14 11.97 -14.09
CA ILE A 289 -4.79 12.05 -13.50
C ILE A 289 -4.48 13.45 -12.95
N PHE A 290 -5.01 14.50 -13.56
CA PHE A 290 -4.84 15.87 -13.08
C PHE A 290 -5.47 16.08 -11.70
N ARG A 291 -6.69 15.59 -11.48
CA ARG A 291 -7.39 15.68 -10.18
C ARG A 291 -6.69 14.82 -9.13
N ASP A 292 -6.21 13.64 -9.51
CA ASP A 292 -5.46 12.75 -8.63
C ASP A 292 -4.14 13.37 -8.19
N VAL A 293 -3.40 14.03 -9.09
CA VAL A 293 -2.18 14.77 -8.76
C VAL A 293 -2.49 15.99 -7.87
N THR A 294 -3.55 16.74 -8.17
CA THR A 294 -3.98 17.88 -7.33
C THR A 294 -4.28 17.41 -5.91
N LEU A 295 -5.01 16.31 -5.77
CA LEU A 295 -5.31 15.70 -4.46
C LEU A 295 -4.03 15.24 -3.76
N ALA A 296 -3.12 14.58 -4.48
CA ALA A 296 -1.86 14.11 -3.93
C ALA A 296 -0.99 15.26 -3.40
N VAL A 297 -0.88 16.36 -4.14
CA VAL A 297 -0.13 17.56 -3.72
C VAL A 297 -0.75 18.23 -2.50
N ALA A 298 -2.08 18.43 -2.51
CA ALA A 298 -2.78 19.02 -1.37
C ALA A 298 -2.64 18.16 -0.11
N PHE A 299 -2.81 16.85 -0.23
CA PHE A 299 -2.64 15.92 0.88
C PHE A 299 -1.19 15.82 1.34
N ALA A 300 -0.22 15.82 0.43
CA ALA A 300 1.21 15.86 0.79
C ALA A 300 1.53 17.12 1.59
N ALA A 301 0.99 18.29 1.22
CA ALA A 301 1.14 19.53 1.98
C ALA A 301 0.52 19.40 3.38
N PHE A 302 -0.65 18.79 3.51
CA PHE A 302 -1.27 18.52 4.81
C PHE A 302 -0.41 17.59 5.68
N ILE A 303 0.09 16.47 5.13
CA ILE A 303 0.98 15.56 5.84
C ILE A 303 2.29 16.26 6.25
N LEU A 304 2.88 17.07 5.36
CA LEU A 304 4.07 17.86 5.69
C LEU A 304 3.81 18.79 6.88
N THR A 305 2.67 19.47 6.86
CA THR A 305 2.27 20.36 7.96
C THR A 305 2.09 19.59 9.27
N LEU A 306 1.47 18.40 9.24
CA LEU A 306 1.38 17.50 10.40
C LEU A 306 2.76 17.09 10.92
N LEU A 307 3.70 16.74 10.02
CA LEU A 307 5.05 16.33 10.37
C LEU A 307 5.88 17.44 11.02
N VAL A 308 5.64 18.68 10.62
CA VAL A 308 6.38 19.84 11.11
C VAL A 308 5.74 20.42 12.38
N VAL A 309 4.41 20.58 12.41
CA VAL A 309 3.66 21.15 13.55
C VAL A 309 3.56 20.19 14.72
N ARG A 310 3.46 18.88 14.44
CA ARG A 310 3.35 17.80 15.44
C ARG A 310 2.26 18.03 16.48
N PRO A 311 1.01 18.21 16.07
CA PRO A 311 -0.10 18.43 17.01
C PRO A 311 -0.25 17.22 17.95
N VAL A 312 -0.79 17.47 19.14
CA VAL A 312 -1.07 16.42 20.11
C VAL A 312 -2.17 15.50 19.56
N PHE A 313 -1.89 14.18 19.51
CA PHE A 313 -2.86 13.21 19.01
C PHE A 313 -3.98 12.99 20.05
N PRO A 314 -5.27 13.08 19.65
CA PRO A 314 -6.39 12.85 20.56
C PRO A 314 -6.38 11.44 21.14
N PRO A 315 -6.39 11.27 22.48
CA PRO A 315 -6.32 9.94 23.10
C PRO A 315 -7.47 9.01 22.68
N VAL A 316 -8.65 9.56 22.45
CA VAL A 316 -9.87 8.82 22.02
C VAL A 316 -9.66 8.11 20.67
N LEU A 317 -8.84 8.66 19.78
CA LEU A 317 -8.54 8.06 18.47
C LEU A 317 -7.36 7.06 18.50
N ARG A 318 -6.69 6.90 19.64
CA ARG A 318 -5.51 6.04 19.75
C ARG A 318 -5.82 4.59 19.44
N TYR A 319 -7.00 4.11 19.86
CA TYR A 319 -7.43 2.74 19.56
C TYR A 319 -7.62 2.54 18.05
N LEU A 320 -8.31 3.45 17.38
CA LEU A 320 -8.47 3.44 15.92
C LEU A 320 -7.12 3.45 15.20
N ALA A 321 -6.20 4.32 15.61
CA ALA A 321 -4.88 4.42 15.00
C ALA A 321 -4.06 3.14 15.18
N THR A 322 -4.03 2.58 16.40
CA THR A 322 -3.16 1.43 16.69
C THR A 322 -3.75 0.11 16.20
N PHE A 323 -5.05 -0.09 16.35
CA PHE A 323 -5.73 -1.32 16.00
C PHE A 323 -6.11 -1.36 14.52
N GLY A 324 -6.72 -0.28 14.00
CA GLY A 324 -7.12 -0.20 12.60
C GLY A 324 -5.93 -0.25 11.62
N ALA A 325 -4.79 0.38 11.98
CA ALA A 325 -3.62 0.34 11.13
C ALA A 325 -2.98 -1.05 11.02
N ARG A 326 -3.14 -1.92 12.03
CA ARG A 326 -2.57 -3.28 12.01
C ARG A 326 -3.24 -4.20 11.00
N SER A 327 -4.51 -3.99 10.70
CA SER A 327 -5.28 -4.80 9.75
C SER A 327 -5.60 -4.05 8.45
N SER A 328 -5.20 -2.79 8.30
CA SER A 328 -5.55 -1.96 7.14
C SER A 328 -5.03 -2.53 5.82
N PHE A 329 -3.85 -3.13 5.80
CA PHE A 329 -3.29 -3.76 4.60
C PHE A 329 -4.02 -5.07 4.27
N SER A 330 -4.31 -5.89 5.28
CA SER A 330 -5.11 -7.11 5.13
C SER A 330 -6.54 -6.79 4.69
N LEU A 331 -7.18 -5.77 5.28
CA LEU A 331 -8.50 -5.31 4.85
C LEU A 331 -8.48 -4.89 3.37
N TYR A 332 -7.49 -4.10 2.99
CA TYR A 332 -7.33 -3.68 1.59
C TYR A 332 -7.17 -4.89 0.66
N ALA A 333 -6.43 -5.93 1.08
CA ALA A 333 -6.15 -7.08 0.24
C ALA A 333 -7.35 -8.00 0.00
N ILE A 334 -8.25 -8.19 0.99
CA ILE A 334 -9.31 -9.21 0.91
C ILE A 334 -10.73 -8.67 0.95
N HIS A 335 -10.95 -7.35 1.20
CA HIS A 335 -12.31 -6.81 1.32
C HIS A 335 -13.17 -7.09 0.10
N PHE A 336 -12.59 -7.01 -1.10
CA PHE A 336 -13.37 -7.13 -2.32
C PHE A 336 -13.87 -8.57 -2.58
N PRO A 337 -13.03 -9.64 -2.54
CA PRO A 337 -13.51 -11.01 -2.64
C PRO A 337 -14.53 -11.38 -1.55
N VAL A 338 -14.31 -10.93 -0.32
CA VAL A 338 -15.26 -11.19 0.79
C VAL A 338 -16.59 -10.50 0.53
N THR A 339 -16.58 -9.23 0.13
CA THR A 339 -17.80 -8.48 -0.17
C THR A 339 -18.50 -9.02 -1.40
N ALA A 340 -17.76 -9.46 -2.43
CA ALA A 340 -18.33 -10.07 -3.63
C ALA A 340 -19.04 -11.38 -3.31
N LEU A 341 -18.47 -12.24 -2.44
CA LEU A 341 -19.15 -13.44 -1.95
C LEU A 341 -20.42 -13.08 -1.17
N LEU A 342 -20.38 -12.07 -0.29
CA LEU A 342 -21.56 -11.63 0.44
C LEU A 342 -22.65 -11.07 -0.50
N ALA A 343 -22.25 -10.37 -1.55
CA ALA A 343 -23.15 -9.91 -2.58
C ALA A 343 -23.83 -11.07 -3.34
N ALA A 344 -23.17 -12.23 -3.46
CA ALA A 344 -23.73 -13.41 -4.10
C ALA A 344 -25.01 -13.92 -3.40
N PHE A 345 -25.16 -13.66 -2.10
CA PHE A 345 -26.36 -14.02 -1.33
C PHE A 345 -27.46 -12.96 -1.38
N ALA A 346 -27.10 -11.69 -1.64
CA ALA A 346 -28.03 -10.57 -1.52
C ALA A 346 -28.48 -10.00 -2.88
N VAL A 347 -27.68 -10.18 -3.93
CA VAL A 347 -27.87 -9.54 -5.23
C VAL A 347 -28.23 -10.58 -6.29
N GLY A 348 -29.39 -10.35 -6.95
CA GLY A 348 -29.78 -11.09 -8.13
C GLY A 348 -29.22 -10.46 -9.42
N ARG A 349 -30.03 -10.33 -10.45
CA ARG A 349 -29.65 -9.64 -11.70
C ARG A 349 -29.59 -8.12 -11.56
N LYS A 350 -30.24 -7.55 -10.54
CA LYS A 350 -30.20 -6.13 -10.22
C LYS A 350 -29.70 -5.94 -8.79
N ARG A 351 -28.86 -4.95 -8.59
CA ARG A 351 -28.43 -4.52 -7.26
C ARG A 351 -29.61 -4.00 -6.44
N LEU A 352 -29.43 -3.94 -5.13
CA LEU A 352 -30.45 -3.55 -4.18
C LEU A 352 -30.80 -2.06 -4.32
N PRO A 353 -32.09 -1.66 -4.25
CA PRO A 353 -32.45 -0.25 -4.20
C PRO A 353 -31.96 0.41 -2.90
N PRO A 354 -31.69 1.72 -2.89
CA PRO A 354 -31.16 2.44 -1.74
C PRO A 354 -32.23 2.68 -0.66
N SER A 355 -32.64 1.62 0.03
CA SER A 355 -33.53 1.66 1.20
C SER A 355 -32.76 1.53 2.51
N ALA A 356 -33.37 1.89 3.65
CA ALA A 356 -32.74 1.75 4.96
C ALA A 356 -32.30 0.31 5.27
N SER A 357 -33.15 -0.69 4.94
CA SER A 357 -32.84 -2.12 5.11
C SER A 357 -31.65 -2.55 4.26
N ASN A 358 -31.57 -2.13 3.00
CA ASN A 358 -30.49 -2.49 2.10
C ASN A 358 -29.17 -1.78 2.45
N VAL A 359 -29.24 -0.58 3.01
CA VAL A 359 -28.08 0.11 3.60
C VAL A 359 -27.53 -0.68 4.78
N LEU A 360 -28.40 -1.24 5.65
CA LEU A 360 -27.97 -2.11 6.75
C LEU A 360 -27.28 -3.37 6.23
N VAL A 361 -27.76 -3.98 5.14
CA VAL A 361 -27.09 -5.12 4.49
C VAL A 361 -25.70 -4.72 4.02
N CYS A 362 -25.57 -3.55 3.37
CA CYS A 362 -24.26 -3.04 2.94
C CYS A 362 -23.31 -2.79 4.13
N ILE A 363 -23.79 -2.17 5.20
CA ILE A 363 -22.99 -1.94 6.42
C ILE A 363 -22.58 -3.28 7.04
N ALA A 364 -23.49 -4.25 7.13
CA ALA A 364 -23.19 -5.59 7.65
C ALA A 364 -22.10 -6.28 6.81
N ALA A 365 -22.15 -6.17 5.48
CA ALA A 365 -21.12 -6.72 4.59
C ALA A 365 -19.74 -6.06 4.82
N VAL A 366 -19.70 -4.75 5.03
CA VAL A 366 -18.47 -4.03 5.38
C VAL A 366 -17.92 -4.48 6.73
N LEU A 367 -18.77 -4.57 7.75
CA LEU A 367 -18.36 -5.03 9.09
C LEU A 367 -17.87 -6.47 9.06
N ALA A 368 -18.54 -7.35 8.31
CA ALA A 368 -18.09 -8.73 8.09
C ALA A 368 -16.72 -8.76 7.39
N SER A 369 -16.51 -7.93 6.35
CA SER A 369 -15.22 -7.83 5.67
C SER A 369 -14.11 -7.32 6.61
N ILE A 370 -14.41 -6.36 7.49
CA ILE A 370 -13.47 -5.89 8.53
C ILE A 370 -13.15 -7.03 9.51
N ALA A 371 -14.16 -7.76 10.00
CA ALA A 371 -13.97 -8.87 10.94
C ALA A 371 -13.10 -9.98 10.32
N VAL A 372 -13.44 -10.42 9.09
CA VAL A 372 -12.65 -11.42 8.36
C VAL A 372 -11.21 -10.95 8.15
N SER A 373 -11.02 -9.66 7.80
CA SER A 373 -9.68 -9.11 7.59
C SER A 373 -8.83 -9.06 8.86
N MET A 374 -9.45 -8.91 10.03
CA MET A 374 -8.75 -8.96 11.31
C MET A 374 -8.20 -10.36 11.60
N PHE A 375 -9.00 -11.41 11.40
CA PHE A 375 -8.54 -12.80 11.51
C PHE A 375 -7.47 -13.10 10.46
N PHE A 376 -7.67 -12.66 9.23
CA PHE A 376 -6.69 -12.81 8.16
C PHE A 376 -5.36 -12.12 8.50
N ALA A 377 -5.39 -10.90 9.06
CA ALA A 377 -4.19 -10.18 9.49
C ALA A 377 -3.43 -10.92 10.61
N MET A 378 -4.15 -11.54 11.56
CA MET A 378 -3.54 -12.36 12.60
C MET A 378 -2.87 -13.60 12.03
N ALA A 379 -3.45 -14.22 11.00
CA ALA A 379 -2.91 -15.41 10.34
C ALA A 379 -1.76 -15.08 9.36
N THR A 380 -1.67 -13.86 8.86
CA THR A 380 -0.73 -13.47 7.79
C THR A 380 0.19 -12.32 8.20
N GLU A 381 -0.31 -11.09 8.20
CA GLU A 381 0.46 -9.86 8.40
C GLU A 381 1.25 -9.86 9.72
N ALA A 382 0.68 -10.40 10.79
CA ALA A 382 1.33 -10.52 12.09
C ALA A 382 2.60 -11.41 12.05
N HIS A 383 2.70 -12.32 11.08
CA HIS A 383 3.83 -13.23 10.91
C HIS A 383 4.94 -12.69 10.00
N THR A 384 4.75 -11.52 9.37
CA THR A 384 5.74 -10.90 8.48
C THR A 384 7.16 -10.84 9.08
N PRO A 385 7.37 -10.45 10.35
CA PRO A 385 8.72 -10.43 10.93
C PRO A 385 9.34 -11.82 11.02
N ARG A 386 8.54 -12.86 11.36
CA ARG A 386 9.01 -14.25 11.49
C ARG A 386 9.43 -14.81 10.16
N VAL A 387 8.61 -14.63 9.11
CA VAL A 387 8.90 -15.08 7.74
C VAL A 387 10.15 -14.41 7.21
N ARG A 388 10.24 -13.10 7.33
CA ARG A 388 11.41 -12.32 6.92
C ARG A 388 12.69 -12.82 7.60
N ASP A 389 12.66 -13.00 8.94
CA ASP A 389 13.82 -13.43 9.72
C ASP A 389 14.22 -14.90 9.41
N ALA A 390 13.26 -15.75 9.06
CA ALA A 390 13.52 -17.12 8.59
C ALA A 390 14.22 -17.13 7.23
N ILE A 391 13.76 -16.33 6.26
CA ILE A 391 14.40 -16.23 4.94
C ILE A 391 15.82 -15.67 5.08
N ARG A 392 16.01 -14.62 5.90
CA ARG A 392 17.36 -14.05 6.16
C ARG A 392 18.34 -15.09 6.72
N ARG A 393 17.91 -15.89 7.68
CA ARG A 393 18.75 -16.96 8.24
C ARG A 393 19.16 -17.97 7.18
N ARG A 394 18.24 -18.41 6.33
CA ARG A 394 18.54 -19.36 5.23
C ARG A 394 19.54 -18.79 4.23
N LEU A 395 19.42 -17.52 3.87
CA LEU A 395 20.34 -16.85 2.95
C LEU A 395 21.74 -16.68 3.55
N LEU A 396 21.84 -16.36 4.84
CA LEU A 396 23.13 -16.25 5.55
C LEU A 396 23.85 -17.59 5.66
N VAL A 397 23.13 -18.67 5.99
CA VAL A 397 23.70 -20.03 6.06
C VAL A 397 24.25 -20.48 4.68
N ARG A 398 23.54 -20.15 3.58
CA ARG A 398 24.03 -20.46 2.22
C ARG A 398 25.29 -19.69 1.87
N SER A 399 25.44 -18.45 2.29
CA SER A 399 26.63 -17.62 2.00
C SER A 399 27.87 -18.10 2.79
N VAL A 400 27.69 -18.69 3.97
CA VAL A 400 28.78 -19.26 4.77
C VAL A 400 29.24 -20.61 4.22
N ASN A 401 28.32 -21.41 3.67
CA ASN A 401 28.59 -22.74 3.13
C ASN A 401 28.94 -22.74 1.62
N ALA A 402 28.99 -21.57 0.97
CA ALA A 402 29.45 -21.49 -0.41
C ALA A 402 30.97 -21.85 -0.48
N PRO A 403 31.39 -22.80 -1.32
CA PRO A 403 32.80 -23.14 -1.46
C PRO A 403 33.59 -21.89 -1.87
N ARG A 404 34.68 -21.61 -1.12
CA ARG A 404 35.60 -20.54 -1.51
C ARG A 404 36.14 -20.86 -2.91
N PRO A 405 36.17 -19.91 -3.84
CA PRO A 405 36.85 -20.14 -5.10
C PRO A 405 38.29 -20.61 -4.79
N GLN A 406 38.64 -21.82 -5.20
CA GLN A 406 40.02 -22.29 -5.20
C GLN A 406 40.75 -21.33 -6.13
N ASN A 407 41.66 -20.53 -5.59
CA ASN A 407 42.64 -19.83 -6.41
C ASN A 407 43.49 -20.94 -7.03
N SER A 408 43.20 -21.30 -8.27
CA SER A 408 44.15 -22.01 -9.12
C SER A 408 45.27 -21.03 -9.40
N ALA A 409 46.31 -21.13 -8.59
CA ALA A 409 47.61 -20.61 -8.96
C ALA A 409 48.18 -21.56 -10.03
N GLU A 410 48.26 -21.09 -11.23
CA GLU A 410 49.24 -21.48 -12.25
C GLU A 410 49.67 -20.20 -13.02
#